data_aef97945ed8a4d55c75072045d72c928
#
_entry.id   aef97945ed8a4d55c75072045d72c928
#
_cell.length_a   1.000
_cell.length_b   1.000
_cell.length_c   1.000
_cell.angle_alpha   90.00
_cell.angle_beta   90.00
_cell.angle_gamma   90.00
#
_symmetry.space_group_name_H-M   'P 1'
#
loop_
_entity.id
_entity.type
_entity.pdbx_description
1 polymer ?
#
loop_
_entity_poly.entity_id
_entity_poly.type
_entity_poly.pdbx_seq_one_letter_code
_entity_poly.pdbx_strand_id
1 'polypeptide(L)'
;QPTYANPTGAVLSRTRRAEVLAVVRRAGAFLIEDDWARDFGLDGDPPPPLAPAENDGHVVYVRSLTKCAAPGLRIGAICARGAALERLRATRLVEDFSVPGIMQETALHLVTSPSWERHLRVLRAELRRRRDRLAAAVLRHPGLGTVNEPPGGLHLWLRLPPGVSDAAVAAEAARRNVLVSAGQHWFPAEASDPYLRLSFAASQPDWIEEAAATLAAIVAEEVARVG
;
A
#
# COMPACT_ATOMS: atom_id res chain seq x y z
N GLN A 1 -2.83 7.21 -5.10
CA GLN A 1 -2.70 6.78 -3.68
C GLN A 1 -1.95 7.87 -2.92
N PRO A 2 -2.67 8.87 -2.37
CA PRO A 2 -2.03 9.99 -1.70
C PRO A 2 -1.59 9.67 -0.26
N THR A 3 -1.97 8.51 0.26
CA THR A 3 -1.72 8.10 1.64
C THR A 3 -1.19 6.67 1.65
N TYR A 4 0.03 6.48 2.17
CA TYR A 4 0.73 5.19 2.25
C TYR A 4 0.75 4.45 0.92
N ALA A 5 1.23 5.15 -0.12
CA ALA A 5 1.25 4.63 -1.50
C ALA A 5 1.97 3.28 -1.60
N ASN A 6 1.37 2.32 -2.29
CA ASN A 6 2.01 1.05 -2.61
C ASN A 6 2.85 1.23 -3.90
N PRO A 7 4.16 0.93 -3.89
CA PRO A 7 4.91 0.16 -2.88
C PRO A 7 5.66 1.01 -1.85
N THR A 8 5.76 2.33 -2.01
CA THR A 8 6.75 3.20 -1.34
C THR A 8 6.38 3.58 0.09
N GLY A 9 5.11 3.43 0.49
CA GLY A 9 4.60 3.97 1.76
C GLY A 9 4.53 5.50 1.81
N ALA A 10 4.80 6.19 0.70
CA ALA A 10 4.83 7.64 0.63
C ALA A 10 3.46 8.27 0.97
N VAL A 11 3.53 9.44 1.59
CA VAL A 11 2.37 10.26 1.93
C VAL A 11 2.48 11.61 1.24
N LEU A 12 1.48 11.97 0.47
CA LEU A 12 1.42 13.24 -0.22
C LEU A 12 1.24 14.38 0.80
N SER A 13 2.15 15.36 0.80
CA SER A 13 2.10 16.48 1.73
C SER A 13 0.83 17.34 1.52
N ARG A 14 0.46 18.14 2.53
CA ARG A 14 -0.69 19.06 2.43
C ARG A 14 -0.57 20.02 1.25
N THR A 15 0.62 20.55 1.01
CA THR A 15 0.90 21.46 -0.13
C THR A 15 0.66 20.73 -1.45
N ARG A 16 1.24 19.53 -1.61
CA ARG A 16 1.08 18.74 -2.82
C ARG A 16 -0.37 18.33 -3.07
N ARG A 17 -1.14 18.03 -2.02
CA ARG A 17 -2.59 17.75 -2.14
C ARG A 17 -3.34 18.95 -2.72
N ALA A 18 -3.06 20.17 -2.25
CA ALA A 18 -3.66 21.37 -2.80
C ALA A 18 -3.25 21.63 -4.26
N GLU A 19 -1.99 21.43 -4.61
CA GLU A 19 -1.48 21.57 -5.98
C GLU A 19 -2.14 20.57 -6.94
N VAL A 20 -2.28 19.31 -6.53
CA VAL A 20 -2.97 18.28 -7.34
C VAL A 20 -4.41 18.68 -7.59
N LEU A 21 -5.16 19.12 -6.57
CA LEU A 21 -6.54 19.58 -6.74
C LEU A 21 -6.63 20.78 -7.68
N ALA A 22 -5.69 21.72 -7.59
CA ALA A 22 -5.63 22.89 -8.48
C ALA A 22 -5.39 22.48 -9.95
N VAL A 23 -4.54 21.48 -10.20
CA VAL A 23 -4.29 20.94 -11.55
C VAL A 23 -5.56 20.27 -12.08
N VAL A 24 -6.20 19.41 -11.29
CA VAL A 24 -7.41 18.68 -11.65
C VAL A 24 -8.54 19.64 -12.04
N ARG A 25 -8.78 20.69 -11.23
CA ARG A 25 -9.80 21.72 -11.51
C ARG A 25 -9.51 22.49 -12.78
N ARG A 26 -8.27 22.94 -13.00
CA ARG A 26 -7.90 23.65 -14.24
C ARG A 26 -8.05 22.81 -15.47
N ALA A 27 -7.79 21.51 -15.36
CA ALA A 27 -7.90 20.57 -16.49
C ALA A 27 -9.34 20.10 -16.73
N GLY A 28 -10.30 20.40 -15.85
CA GLY A 28 -11.64 19.81 -15.87
C GLY A 28 -11.62 18.28 -15.79
N ALA A 29 -10.57 17.72 -15.18
CA ALA A 29 -10.36 16.27 -15.10
C ALA A 29 -10.99 15.69 -13.83
N PHE A 30 -11.12 14.35 -13.80
CA PHE A 30 -11.47 13.62 -12.60
C PHE A 30 -10.21 13.06 -11.93
N LEU A 31 -10.19 13.06 -10.59
CA LEU A 31 -9.17 12.44 -9.76
C LEU A 31 -9.77 11.24 -9.03
N ILE A 32 -9.20 10.07 -9.24
CA ILE A 32 -9.52 8.89 -8.43
C ILE A 32 -8.54 8.84 -7.27
N GLU A 33 -9.04 9.08 -6.05
CA GLU A 33 -8.28 8.97 -4.82
C GLU A 33 -8.44 7.57 -4.24
N ASP A 34 -7.46 6.69 -4.50
CA ASP A 34 -7.42 5.34 -3.92
C ASP A 34 -6.78 5.40 -2.53
N ASP A 35 -7.60 5.31 -1.49
CA ASP A 35 -7.21 5.44 -0.08
C ASP A 35 -7.40 4.10 0.69
N TRP A 36 -7.04 3.00 0.04
CA TRP A 36 -7.16 1.65 0.59
C TRP A 36 -6.35 1.43 1.88
N ALA A 37 -5.25 2.17 2.03
CA ALA A 37 -4.30 2.00 3.12
C ALA A 37 -4.54 2.94 4.32
N ARG A 38 -5.57 3.78 4.28
CA ARG A 38 -5.83 4.81 5.29
C ARG A 38 -5.85 4.31 6.74
N ASP A 39 -6.34 3.10 6.95
CA ASP A 39 -6.44 2.51 8.29
C ASP A 39 -5.09 2.02 8.84
N PHE A 40 -4.03 2.05 8.04
CA PHE A 40 -2.70 1.56 8.39
C PHE A 40 -1.70 2.68 8.72
N GLY A 41 -2.16 3.75 9.41
CA GLY A 41 -1.27 4.74 10.00
C GLY A 41 -0.53 4.12 11.20
N LEU A 42 0.80 4.00 11.09
CA LEU A 42 1.61 3.37 12.13
C LEU A 42 2.22 4.40 13.07
N ASP A 43 2.56 5.58 12.57
CA ASP A 43 3.22 6.65 13.33
C ASP A 43 2.32 7.89 13.53
N GLY A 44 1.02 7.67 13.52
CA GLY A 44 0.02 8.70 13.70
C GLY A 44 -1.09 8.64 12.66
N ASP A 45 -2.01 9.59 12.74
CA ASP A 45 -3.13 9.65 11.81
C ASP A 45 -2.67 10.21 10.45
N PRO A 46 -3.19 9.64 9.33
CA PRO A 46 -2.89 10.14 8.01
C PRO A 46 -3.52 11.54 7.78
N PRO A 47 -2.97 12.33 6.85
CA PRO A 47 -3.63 13.57 6.43
C PRO A 47 -5.08 13.32 5.97
N PRO A 48 -5.97 14.31 6.09
CA PRO A 48 -7.34 14.18 5.56
C PRO A 48 -7.34 13.81 4.08
N PRO A 49 -8.34 13.06 3.58
CA PRO A 49 -8.49 12.80 2.15
C PRO A 49 -8.59 14.10 1.33
N LEU A 50 -8.36 14.01 0.02
CA LEU A 50 -8.56 15.14 -0.90
C LEU A 50 -10.05 15.43 -1.15
N ALA A 51 -10.87 14.38 -1.18
CA ALA A 51 -12.29 14.48 -1.49
C ALA A 51 -13.08 15.51 -0.65
N PRO A 52 -12.89 15.63 0.67
CA PRO A 52 -13.59 16.67 1.46
C PRO A 52 -13.14 18.10 1.15
N ALA A 53 -11.94 18.30 0.62
CA ALA A 53 -11.39 19.61 0.25
C ALA A 53 -11.84 20.06 -1.15
N GLU A 54 -12.62 19.23 -1.86
CA GLU A 54 -13.07 19.45 -3.21
C GLU A 54 -14.61 19.44 -3.26
N ASN A 55 -15.21 20.52 -3.77
CA ASN A 55 -16.66 20.72 -3.79
C ASN A 55 -17.28 20.63 -5.19
N ASP A 56 -16.47 20.64 -6.24
CA ASP A 56 -16.93 20.73 -7.63
C ASP A 56 -17.22 19.36 -8.26
N GLY A 57 -17.00 18.26 -7.49
CA GLY A 57 -17.29 16.89 -7.93
C GLY A 57 -16.21 16.26 -8.79
N HIS A 58 -14.98 16.80 -8.78
CA HIS A 58 -13.85 16.27 -9.52
C HIS A 58 -13.16 15.08 -8.84
N VAL A 59 -13.40 14.83 -7.55
CA VAL A 59 -12.74 13.75 -6.81
C VAL A 59 -13.68 12.58 -6.60
N VAL A 60 -13.24 11.40 -7.04
CA VAL A 60 -13.84 10.10 -6.75
C VAL A 60 -12.99 9.41 -5.69
N TYR A 61 -13.50 9.28 -4.49
CA TYR A 61 -12.80 8.69 -3.35
C TYR A 61 -13.13 7.20 -3.22
N VAL A 62 -12.10 6.37 -3.10
CA VAL A 62 -12.22 4.91 -3.02
C VAL A 62 -11.62 4.39 -1.71
N ARG A 63 -12.41 3.63 -0.96
CA ARG A 63 -12.00 2.91 0.26
C ARG A 63 -12.21 1.41 0.10
N SER A 64 -11.39 0.63 0.79
CA SER A 64 -11.53 -0.83 0.84
C SER A 64 -11.46 -1.34 2.28
N LEU A 65 -12.33 -2.29 2.62
CA LEU A 65 -12.27 -3.03 3.89
C LEU A 65 -11.53 -4.37 3.76
N THR A 66 -11.13 -4.75 2.56
CA THR A 66 -10.48 -6.03 2.27
C THR A 66 -9.22 -6.27 3.10
N LYS A 67 -8.44 -5.22 3.34
CA LYS A 67 -7.15 -5.36 4.03
C LYS A 67 -7.24 -5.10 5.54
N CYS A 68 -8.09 -4.16 5.97
CA CYS A 68 -8.20 -3.78 7.38
C CYS A 68 -9.22 -4.63 8.16
N ALA A 69 -10.19 -5.25 7.48
CA ALA A 69 -11.15 -6.15 8.11
C ALA A 69 -10.86 -7.62 7.79
N ALA A 70 -11.22 -8.06 6.60
CA ALA A 70 -10.97 -9.43 6.15
C ALA A 70 -10.93 -9.49 4.62
N PRO A 71 -9.98 -10.23 4.02
CA PRO A 71 -9.90 -10.41 2.57
C PRO A 71 -11.18 -11.00 1.94
N GLY A 72 -11.87 -11.89 2.66
CA GLY A 72 -13.10 -12.54 2.22
C GLY A 72 -14.33 -11.64 2.23
N LEU A 73 -14.30 -10.48 2.92
CA LEU A 73 -15.42 -9.55 2.99
C LEU A 73 -15.73 -8.92 1.62
N ARG A 74 -14.73 -8.69 0.80
CA ARG A 74 -14.85 -8.14 -0.57
C ARG A 74 -15.72 -6.88 -0.70
N ILE A 75 -15.70 -6.01 0.32
CA ILE A 75 -16.43 -4.75 0.35
C ILE A 75 -15.46 -3.57 0.26
N GLY A 76 -15.82 -2.63 -0.60
CA GLY A 76 -15.25 -1.30 -0.69
C GLY A 76 -16.35 -0.26 -0.85
N ALA A 77 -15.99 1.01 -0.71
CA ALA A 77 -16.90 2.13 -0.88
C ALA A 77 -16.31 3.11 -1.89
N ILE A 78 -17.16 3.61 -2.78
CA ILE A 78 -16.84 4.70 -3.70
C ILE A 78 -17.71 5.90 -3.31
N CYS A 79 -17.06 7.03 -3.01
CA CYS A 79 -17.74 8.28 -2.71
C CYS A 79 -17.44 9.29 -3.81
N ALA A 80 -18.49 9.87 -4.39
CA ALA A 80 -18.40 10.88 -5.43
C ALA A 80 -19.56 11.87 -5.30
N ARG A 81 -19.50 12.96 -6.06
CA ARG A 81 -20.55 14.01 -6.12
C ARG A 81 -20.87 14.35 -7.58
N GLY A 82 -22.04 14.98 -7.79
CA GLY A 82 -22.42 15.51 -9.10
C GLY A 82 -22.42 14.46 -10.21
N ALA A 83 -21.99 14.84 -11.41
CA ALA A 83 -22.03 14.01 -12.60
C ALA A 83 -21.23 12.69 -12.45
N ALA A 84 -20.14 12.68 -11.69
CA ALA A 84 -19.37 11.48 -11.42
C ALA A 84 -20.22 10.44 -10.66
N LEU A 85 -20.95 10.87 -9.63
CA LEU A 85 -21.82 9.98 -8.86
C LEU A 85 -22.93 9.36 -9.73
N GLU A 86 -23.57 10.16 -10.56
CA GLU A 86 -24.66 9.68 -11.43
C GLU A 86 -24.14 8.65 -12.47
N ARG A 87 -22.98 8.92 -13.05
CA ARG A 87 -22.34 7.97 -13.97
C ARG A 87 -21.93 6.67 -13.29
N LEU A 88 -21.34 6.75 -12.11
CA LEU A 88 -20.95 5.57 -11.34
C LEU A 88 -22.16 4.71 -10.97
N ARG A 89 -23.27 5.32 -10.55
CA ARG A 89 -24.52 4.60 -10.26
C ARG A 89 -25.08 3.90 -11.50
N ALA A 90 -25.13 4.60 -12.64
CA ALA A 90 -25.62 4.02 -13.88
C ALA A 90 -24.74 2.85 -14.36
N THR A 91 -23.42 3.01 -14.31
CA THR A 91 -22.47 1.95 -14.68
C THR A 91 -22.64 0.71 -13.78
N ARG A 92 -22.78 0.90 -12.49
CA ARG A 92 -22.96 -0.19 -11.53
C ARG A 92 -24.19 -1.06 -11.83
N LEU A 93 -25.29 -0.45 -12.27
CA LEU A 93 -26.52 -1.19 -12.64
C LEU A 93 -26.30 -2.15 -13.82
N VAL A 94 -25.34 -1.82 -14.70
CA VAL A 94 -25.06 -2.62 -15.90
C VAL A 94 -23.98 -3.68 -15.64
N GLU A 95 -22.95 -3.34 -14.86
CA GLU A 95 -21.78 -4.21 -14.70
C GLU A 95 -21.97 -5.35 -13.70
N ASP A 96 -22.55 -5.09 -12.54
CA ASP A 96 -22.60 -6.08 -11.46
C ASP A 96 -23.92 -6.16 -10.70
N PHE A 97 -24.98 -5.53 -11.22
CA PHE A 97 -26.34 -5.45 -10.66
C PHE A 97 -26.37 -4.95 -9.22
N SER A 98 -25.69 -5.63 -8.29
CA SER A 98 -25.61 -5.25 -6.88
C SER A 98 -24.50 -5.97 -6.13
N VAL A 99 -24.02 -5.35 -5.07
CA VAL A 99 -23.23 -6.05 -4.05
C VAL A 99 -24.20 -6.85 -3.16
N PRO A 100 -23.90 -8.11 -2.80
CA PRO A 100 -24.75 -8.89 -1.92
C PRO A 100 -25.09 -8.15 -0.61
N GLY A 101 -26.38 -8.02 -0.31
CA GLY A 101 -26.87 -7.26 0.85
C GLY A 101 -26.27 -7.73 2.18
N ILE A 102 -26.14 -9.06 2.36
CA ILE A 102 -25.54 -9.63 3.56
C ILE A 102 -24.09 -9.15 3.80
N MET A 103 -23.32 -8.97 2.73
CA MET A 103 -21.94 -8.48 2.85
C MET A 103 -21.92 -6.99 3.20
N GLN A 104 -22.86 -6.20 2.68
CA GLN A 104 -22.99 -4.79 3.01
C GLN A 104 -23.41 -4.60 4.47
N GLU A 105 -24.42 -5.34 4.94
CA GLU A 105 -24.86 -5.33 6.34
C GLU A 105 -23.76 -5.79 7.29
N THR A 106 -23.02 -6.83 6.92
CA THR A 106 -21.86 -7.29 7.68
C THR A 106 -20.79 -6.19 7.80
N ALA A 107 -20.48 -5.53 6.70
CA ALA A 107 -19.51 -4.42 6.68
C ALA A 107 -20.01 -3.25 7.54
N LEU A 108 -21.28 -2.87 7.39
CA LEU A 108 -21.87 -1.78 8.16
C LEU A 108 -21.83 -2.08 9.65
N HIS A 109 -22.30 -3.27 10.05
CA HIS A 109 -22.27 -3.71 11.45
C HIS A 109 -20.85 -3.71 12.03
N LEU A 110 -19.86 -4.16 11.23
CA LEU A 110 -18.45 -4.19 11.65
C LEU A 110 -17.95 -2.77 11.91
N VAL A 111 -18.04 -1.85 10.93
CA VAL A 111 -17.45 -0.52 11.04
C VAL A 111 -18.19 0.42 12.01
N THR A 112 -19.45 0.14 12.33
CA THR A 112 -20.22 0.87 13.34
C THR A 112 -20.14 0.26 14.73
N SER A 113 -19.54 -0.92 14.85
CA SER A 113 -19.35 -1.61 16.12
C SER A 113 -18.37 -0.85 17.03
N PRO A 114 -18.63 -0.77 18.35
CA PRO A 114 -17.67 -0.23 19.32
C PRO A 114 -16.32 -0.98 19.35
N SER A 115 -16.27 -2.20 18.85
CA SER A 115 -15.03 -3.00 18.75
C SER A 115 -14.15 -2.62 17.56
N TRP A 116 -14.66 -1.87 16.57
CA TRP A 116 -13.91 -1.49 15.37
C TRP A 116 -12.66 -0.69 15.68
N GLU A 117 -12.79 0.36 16.48
CA GLU A 117 -11.64 1.18 16.88
C GLU A 117 -10.62 0.40 17.71
N ARG A 118 -11.08 -0.55 18.53
CA ARG A 118 -10.18 -1.46 19.27
C ARG A 118 -9.43 -2.37 18.29
N HIS A 119 -10.12 -2.93 17.30
CA HIS A 119 -9.51 -3.76 16.27
C HIS A 119 -8.42 -2.99 15.52
N LEU A 120 -8.71 -1.77 15.03
CA LEU A 120 -7.73 -0.96 14.33
C LEU A 120 -6.51 -0.61 15.18
N ARG A 121 -6.69 -0.31 16.47
CA ARG A 121 -5.56 -0.05 17.38
C ARG A 121 -4.64 -1.27 17.54
N VAL A 122 -5.23 -2.45 17.73
CA VAL A 122 -4.46 -3.71 17.87
C VAL A 122 -3.73 -4.02 16.55
N LEU A 123 -4.43 -3.89 15.42
CA LEU A 123 -3.87 -4.11 14.09
C LEU A 123 -2.68 -3.18 13.81
N ARG A 124 -2.84 -1.87 14.07
CA ARG A 124 -1.77 -0.87 13.88
C ARG A 124 -0.56 -1.13 14.78
N ALA A 125 -0.78 -1.48 16.03
CA ALA A 125 0.30 -1.80 16.97
C ALA A 125 1.11 -3.03 16.50
N GLU A 126 0.44 -4.08 16.04
CA GLU A 126 1.09 -5.28 15.52
C GLU A 126 1.83 -5.00 14.21
N LEU A 127 1.22 -4.27 13.28
CA LEU A 127 1.88 -3.90 12.02
C LEU A 127 3.10 -3.01 12.24
N ARG A 128 3.03 -2.06 13.20
CA ARG A 128 4.20 -1.25 13.60
C ARG A 128 5.33 -2.15 14.07
N ARG A 129 5.06 -3.07 15.01
CA ARG A 129 6.05 -4.01 15.53
C ARG A 129 6.71 -4.83 14.41
N ARG A 130 5.93 -5.28 13.43
CA ARG A 130 6.44 -6.05 12.28
C ARG A 130 7.27 -5.19 11.34
N ARG A 131 6.82 -3.97 11.03
CA ARG A 131 7.58 -3.00 10.24
C ARG A 131 8.95 -2.74 10.86
N ASP A 132 8.96 -2.38 12.15
CA ASP A 132 10.18 -2.02 12.87
C ASP A 132 11.15 -3.22 12.91
N ARG A 133 10.64 -4.42 13.13
CA ARG A 133 11.45 -5.65 13.11
C ARG A 133 12.04 -5.93 11.73
N LEU A 134 11.23 -5.80 10.66
CA LEU A 134 11.72 -6.00 9.29
C LEU A 134 12.74 -4.94 8.90
N ALA A 135 12.50 -3.67 9.22
CA ALA A 135 13.45 -2.58 8.97
C ALA A 135 14.77 -2.82 9.70
N ALA A 136 14.72 -3.18 10.99
CA ALA A 136 15.91 -3.52 11.77
C ALA A 136 16.64 -4.75 11.21
N ALA A 137 15.92 -5.75 10.71
CA ALA A 137 16.54 -6.92 10.08
C ALA A 137 17.29 -6.54 8.80
N VAL A 138 16.70 -5.71 7.93
CA VAL A 138 17.36 -5.18 6.73
C VAL A 138 18.61 -4.37 7.09
N LEU A 139 18.52 -3.49 8.08
CA LEU A 139 19.64 -2.62 8.50
C LEU A 139 20.84 -3.42 9.07
N ARG A 140 20.65 -4.63 9.58
CA ARG A 140 21.77 -5.51 10.00
C ARG A 140 22.58 -6.07 8.83
N HIS A 141 22.10 -5.91 7.61
CA HIS A 141 22.76 -6.39 6.38
C HIS A 141 23.00 -5.22 5.40
N PRO A 142 24.01 -4.36 5.63
CA PRO A 142 24.22 -3.15 4.81
C PRO A 142 24.38 -3.42 3.31
N GLY A 143 24.90 -4.59 2.94
CA GLY A 143 25.04 -5.03 1.54
C GLY A 143 23.69 -5.36 0.86
N LEU A 144 22.62 -5.51 1.62
CA LEU A 144 21.28 -5.77 1.06
C LEU A 144 20.70 -4.53 0.35
N GLY A 145 21.07 -3.32 0.79
CA GLY A 145 20.57 -2.08 0.20
C GLY A 145 20.07 -1.07 1.23
N THR A 146 19.23 -0.14 0.80
CA THR A 146 18.69 0.92 1.64
C THR A 146 17.17 0.90 1.69
N VAL A 147 16.62 1.14 2.86
CA VAL A 147 15.18 1.18 3.09
C VAL A 147 14.80 2.43 3.87
N ASN A 148 13.66 3.03 3.52
CA ASN A 148 13.02 4.06 4.31
C ASN A 148 11.86 3.44 5.09
N GLU A 149 11.75 3.74 6.38
CA GLU A 149 10.62 3.31 7.19
C GLU A 149 9.39 4.16 6.85
N PRO A 150 8.32 3.56 6.27
CA PRO A 150 7.12 4.32 5.95
C PRO A 150 6.31 4.59 7.22
N PRO A 151 5.64 5.77 7.34
CA PRO A 151 4.80 6.08 8.50
C PRO A 151 3.49 5.28 8.54
N GLY A 152 3.28 4.40 7.57
CA GLY A 152 2.09 3.56 7.44
C GLY A 152 2.14 2.65 6.23
N GLY A 153 1.03 1.96 5.97
CA GLY A 153 0.94 0.96 4.90
C GLY A 153 1.35 -0.43 5.35
N LEU A 154 1.73 -1.27 4.40
CA LEU A 154 1.98 -2.71 4.62
C LEU A 154 3.33 -3.19 4.07
N HIS A 155 4.15 -2.30 3.50
CA HIS A 155 5.33 -2.66 2.73
C HIS A 155 6.53 -1.77 3.06
N LEU A 156 7.73 -2.36 3.07
CA LEU A 156 8.98 -1.64 2.90
C LEU A 156 9.37 -1.64 1.43
N TRP A 157 9.94 -0.53 0.98
CA TRP A 157 10.50 -0.37 -0.36
C TRP A 157 12.02 -0.34 -0.26
N LEU A 158 12.64 -1.47 -0.59
CA LEU A 158 14.07 -1.69 -0.49
C LEU A 158 14.74 -1.39 -1.82
N ARG A 159 15.66 -0.42 -1.84
CA ARG A 159 16.53 -0.16 -2.98
C ARG A 159 17.74 -1.07 -2.88
N LEU A 160 17.95 -1.89 -3.90
CA LEU A 160 19.08 -2.80 -4.02
C LEU A 160 20.35 -2.06 -4.47
N PRO A 161 21.54 -2.68 -4.34
CA PRO A 161 22.78 -2.17 -4.92
C PRO A 161 22.65 -1.99 -6.45
N PRO A 162 23.33 -0.98 -7.04
CA PRO A 162 23.34 -0.78 -8.48
C PRO A 162 23.83 -2.00 -9.25
N GLY A 163 23.22 -2.27 -10.39
CA GLY A 163 23.58 -3.39 -11.26
C GLY A 163 22.96 -4.75 -10.88
N VAL A 164 22.38 -4.87 -9.67
CA VAL A 164 21.68 -6.09 -9.24
C VAL A 164 20.34 -6.22 -9.96
N SER A 165 20.00 -7.40 -10.43
CA SER A 165 18.68 -7.67 -11.01
C SER A 165 17.66 -8.00 -9.93
N ASP A 166 16.69 -7.11 -9.71
CA ASP A 166 15.59 -7.33 -8.75
C ASP A 166 14.74 -8.57 -9.12
N ALA A 167 14.56 -8.83 -10.41
CA ALA A 167 13.86 -10.02 -10.90
C ALA A 167 14.64 -11.30 -10.57
N ALA A 168 15.97 -11.32 -10.78
CA ALA A 168 16.79 -12.46 -10.45
C ALA A 168 16.81 -12.73 -8.94
N VAL A 169 16.96 -11.69 -8.13
CA VAL A 169 16.89 -11.78 -6.66
C VAL A 169 15.54 -12.31 -6.21
N ALA A 170 14.43 -11.80 -6.74
CA ALA A 170 13.09 -12.27 -6.37
C ALA A 170 12.86 -13.74 -6.75
N ALA A 171 13.34 -14.17 -7.93
CA ALA A 171 13.25 -15.55 -8.38
C ALA A 171 14.07 -16.50 -7.50
N GLU A 172 15.31 -16.11 -7.14
CA GLU A 172 16.17 -16.92 -6.26
C GLU A 172 15.60 -16.98 -4.84
N ALA A 173 15.09 -15.84 -4.32
CA ALA A 173 14.44 -15.79 -3.03
C ALA A 173 13.25 -16.77 -2.95
N ALA A 174 12.43 -16.82 -3.99
CA ALA A 174 11.31 -17.77 -4.07
C ALA A 174 11.78 -19.23 -4.02
N ARG A 175 12.89 -19.57 -4.66
CA ARG A 175 13.51 -20.91 -4.57
C ARG A 175 13.96 -21.27 -3.15
N ARG A 176 14.35 -20.24 -2.36
CA ARG A 176 14.73 -20.38 -0.95
C ARG A 176 13.56 -20.09 0.02
N ASN A 177 12.31 -20.19 -0.45
CA ASN A 177 11.08 -19.97 0.31
C ASN A 177 10.90 -18.55 0.89
N VAL A 178 11.54 -17.55 0.31
CA VAL A 178 11.35 -16.14 0.65
C VAL A 178 10.63 -15.43 -0.48
N LEU A 179 9.36 -15.09 -0.27
CA LEU A 179 8.53 -14.44 -1.29
C LEU A 179 8.62 -12.91 -1.18
N VAL A 180 9.19 -12.28 -2.20
CA VAL A 180 9.28 -10.83 -2.36
C VAL A 180 8.80 -10.42 -3.76
N SER A 181 8.49 -9.15 -3.95
CA SER A 181 8.10 -8.65 -5.27
C SER A 181 9.21 -7.82 -5.88
N ALA A 182 9.63 -8.16 -7.12
CA ALA A 182 10.55 -7.34 -7.90
C ALA A 182 9.97 -5.95 -8.16
N GLY A 183 10.80 -4.93 -8.08
CA GLY A 183 10.38 -3.53 -8.15
C GLY A 183 10.01 -3.06 -9.55
N GLN A 184 10.62 -3.64 -10.60
CA GLN A 184 10.38 -3.25 -11.99
C GLN A 184 8.90 -3.17 -12.37
N HIS A 185 8.02 -4.00 -11.80
CA HIS A 185 6.59 -4.01 -12.09
C HIS A 185 5.81 -2.80 -11.55
N TRP A 186 6.46 -1.95 -10.75
CA TRP A 186 5.83 -0.77 -10.12
C TRP A 186 6.16 0.54 -10.84
N PHE A 187 6.98 0.48 -11.87
CA PHE A 187 7.38 1.65 -12.66
C PHE A 187 6.57 1.68 -13.97
N PRO A 188 6.10 2.86 -14.40
CA PRO A 188 5.39 3.01 -15.67
C PRO A 188 6.31 2.93 -16.88
N ALA A 189 7.63 3.03 -16.67
CA ALA A 189 8.69 2.93 -17.64
C ALA A 189 9.84 2.13 -17.01
N GLU A 190 11.03 2.15 -17.62
CA GLU A 190 12.22 1.52 -17.04
C GLU A 190 12.53 2.10 -15.66
N ALA A 191 12.79 1.22 -14.69
CA ALA A 191 13.16 1.62 -13.34
C ALA A 191 14.57 2.26 -13.36
N SER A 192 14.73 3.39 -12.66
CA SER A 192 16.03 4.05 -12.51
C SER A 192 17.02 3.24 -11.68
N ASP A 193 16.52 2.41 -10.80
CA ASP A 193 17.26 1.58 -9.86
C ASP A 193 16.52 0.27 -9.60
N PRO A 194 17.20 -0.79 -9.18
CA PRO A 194 16.54 -2.03 -8.76
C PRO A 194 15.94 -1.90 -7.38
N TYR A 195 14.72 -2.45 -7.21
CA TYR A 195 14.01 -2.43 -5.94
C TYR A 195 13.36 -3.77 -5.62
N LEU A 196 13.11 -4.00 -4.34
CA LEU A 196 12.21 -5.06 -3.86
C LEU A 196 11.12 -4.46 -2.98
N ARG A 197 9.90 -4.94 -3.15
CA ARG A 197 8.83 -4.69 -2.18
C ARG A 197 8.76 -5.82 -1.18
N LEU A 198 8.97 -5.50 0.09
CA LEU A 198 8.91 -6.41 1.22
C LEU A 198 7.62 -6.17 2.00
N SER A 199 6.80 -7.21 2.19
CA SER A 199 5.57 -7.10 2.98
C SER A 199 5.83 -7.49 4.42
N PHE A 200 5.55 -6.60 5.37
CA PHE A 200 5.57 -6.93 6.80
C PHE A 200 4.20 -7.41 7.32
N ALA A 201 3.15 -7.35 6.51
CA ALA A 201 1.81 -7.74 6.92
C ALA A 201 1.57 -9.26 6.89
N ALA A 202 2.22 -9.98 5.97
CA ALA A 202 1.97 -11.40 5.74
C ALA A 202 2.95 -12.34 6.46
N SER A 203 4.10 -11.82 6.88
CA SER A 203 5.17 -12.66 7.45
C SER A 203 4.87 -13.09 8.88
N GLN A 204 5.24 -14.32 9.21
CA GLN A 204 5.40 -14.73 10.60
C GLN A 204 6.56 -13.93 11.22
N PRO A 205 6.37 -13.26 12.36
CA PRO A 205 7.42 -12.42 12.94
C PRO A 205 8.75 -13.14 13.18
N ASP A 206 8.69 -14.43 13.49
CA ASP A 206 9.88 -15.22 13.85
C ASP A 206 10.76 -15.56 12.65
N TRP A 207 10.23 -15.50 11.43
CA TRP A 207 10.98 -15.77 10.20
C TRP A 207 11.60 -14.52 9.53
N ILE A 208 11.31 -13.33 10.05
CA ILE A 208 11.78 -12.07 9.45
C ILE A 208 13.32 -12.00 9.43
N GLU A 209 13.97 -12.43 10.48
CA GLU A 209 15.43 -12.40 10.59
C GLU A 209 16.11 -13.34 9.59
N GLU A 210 15.61 -14.57 9.52
CA GLU A 210 16.11 -15.59 8.59
C GLU A 210 15.86 -15.18 7.13
N ALA A 211 14.67 -14.63 6.84
CA ALA A 211 14.35 -14.13 5.51
C ALA A 211 15.26 -12.97 5.09
N ALA A 212 15.55 -12.02 5.99
CA ALA A 212 16.46 -10.93 5.71
C ALA A 212 17.90 -11.41 5.48
N ALA A 213 18.38 -12.37 6.26
CA ALA A 213 19.69 -12.99 6.08
C ALA A 213 19.77 -13.74 4.73
N THR A 214 18.74 -14.49 4.38
CA THR A 214 18.62 -15.19 3.09
C THR A 214 18.66 -14.20 1.92
N LEU A 215 17.91 -13.11 1.98
CA LEU A 215 17.92 -12.07 0.96
C LEU A 215 19.32 -11.42 0.84
N ALA A 216 19.98 -11.17 1.97
CA ALA A 216 21.31 -10.58 1.98
C ALA A 216 22.35 -11.50 1.29
N ALA A 217 22.29 -12.80 1.55
CA ALA A 217 23.14 -13.77 0.87
C ALA A 217 22.90 -13.79 -0.64
N ILE A 218 21.62 -13.79 -1.08
CA ILE A 218 21.25 -13.78 -2.49
C ILE A 218 21.77 -12.50 -3.19
N VAL A 219 21.59 -11.35 -2.55
CA VAL A 219 22.09 -10.07 -3.12
C VAL A 219 23.60 -10.07 -3.22
N ALA A 220 24.32 -10.59 -2.23
CA ALA A 220 25.77 -10.72 -2.27
C ALA A 220 26.25 -11.64 -3.41
N GLU A 221 25.58 -12.78 -3.62
CA GLU A 221 25.83 -13.70 -4.74
C GLU A 221 25.60 -13.00 -6.09
N GLU A 222 24.53 -12.23 -6.21
CA GLU A 222 24.21 -11.48 -7.43
C GLU A 222 25.20 -10.35 -7.70
N VAL A 223 25.61 -9.59 -6.69
CA VAL A 223 26.66 -8.57 -6.80
C VAL A 223 27.97 -9.20 -7.30
N ALA A 224 28.37 -10.35 -6.74
CA ALA A 224 29.58 -11.05 -7.15
C ALA A 224 29.52 -11.59 -8.60
N ARG A 225 28.31 -11.82 -9.13
CA ARG A 225 28.09 -12.31 -10.51
C ARG A 225 28.16 -11.18 -11.55
N VAL A 226 27.88 -9.95 -11.17
CA VAL A 226 27.77 -8.79 -12.07
C VAL A 226 29.04 -7.94 -12.07
N GLY A 227 29.86 -8.00 -10.99
CA GLY A 227 31.14 -7.32 -10.85
C GLY A 227 32.30 -8.17 -11.36
#